data_c754a06cbc62340a7ad7053235897ef3
#
_entry.id   c754a06cbc62340a7ad7053235897ef3
#
_cell.length_a   1.000
_cell.length_b   1.000
_cell.length_c   1.000
_cell.angle_alpha   90.00
_cell.angle_beta   90.00
_cell.angle_gamma   90.00
#
_symmetry.space_group_name_H-M   'P 1'
#
loop_
_entity.id
_entity.type
_entity.pdbx_description
1 polymer ?
#
loop_
_entity_poly.entity_id
_entity_poly.type
_entity_poly.pdbx_seq_one_letter_code
_entity_poly.pdbx_strand_id
1 'polypeptide(L)'
;MTPEQIVRKFFEEVRSGNNPDYSNQLMAEKVLAHQIVSEEEQTVCRTPKDYAEHVREMIEVYGNFSLEIQEFLVQGSKVYVRWKQVGTHLRETDGYQPTGLPIVQMASAVYRIEDGKISEYWIQIDRSGIQNQFDFNKNLNNI
;
A
#
# COMPACT_ATOMS: atom_id res chain seq x y z
N MET A 1 -18.72 -0.43 -12.90
CA MET A 1 -17.57 0.49 -12.96
C MET A 1 -16.49 -0.06 -13.89
N THR A 2 -15.82 0.83 -14.60
CA THR A 2 -14.66 0.45 -15.41
C THR A 2 -13.47 0.09 -14.53
N PRO A 3 -12.44 -0.62 -15.06
CA PRO A 3 -11.21 -0.85 -14.32
C PRO A 3 -10.60 0.43 -13.75
N GLU A 4 -10.59 1.52 -14.54
CA GLU A 4 -10.11 2.82 -14.06
C GLU A 4 -10.88 3.30 -12.83
N GLN A 5 -12.21 3.28 -12.90
CA GLN A 5 -13.07 3.74 -11.81
C GLN A 5 -12.88 2.91 -10.55
N ILE A 6 -12.77 1.59 -10.70
CA ILE A 6 -12.57 0.67 -9.57
C ILE A 6 -11.27 0.99 -8.84
N VAL A 7 -10.18 1.12 -9.56
CA VAL A 7 -8.86 1.34 -8.94
C VAL A 7 -8.75 2.76 -8.37
N ARG A 8 -9.32 3.78 -9.03
CA ARG A 8 -9.37 5.13 -8.46
C ARG A 8 -10.14 5.15 -7.15
N LYS A 9 -11.29 4.50 -7.12
CA LYS A 9 -12.12 4.40 -5.90
C LYS A 9 -11.37 3.64 -4.81
N PHE A 10 -10.65 2.60 -5.19
CA PHE A 10 -9.84 1.82 -4.27
C PHE A 10 -8.79 2.70 -3.56
N PHE A 11 -8.08 3.54 -4.30
CA PHE A 11 -7.10 4.45 -3.69
C PHE A 11 -7.76 5.53 -2.85
N GLU A 12 -8.86 6.12 -3.33
CA GLU A 12 -9.57 7.19 -2.61
C GLU A 12 -10.13 6.73 -1.27
N GLU A 13 -10.71 5.53 -1.23
CA GLU A 13 -11.44 5.05 -0.05
C GLU A 13 -10.63 4.07 0.80
N VAL A 14 -9.99 3.11 0.17
CA VAL A 14 -9.38 1.98 0.89
C VAL A 14 -7.90 2.23 1.19
N ARG A 15 -7.10 2.37 0.14
CA ARG A 15 -5.63 2.47 0.30
C ARG A 15 -5.23 3.75 1.02
N SER A 16 -6.00 4.80 0.87
CA SER A 16 -5.81 6.07 1.59
C SER A 16 -6.06 5.96 3.10
N GLY A 17 -6.80 4.94 3.53
CA GLY A 17 -7.20 4.79 4.92
C GLY A 17 -8.50 5.50 5.28
N ASN A 18 -9.15 6.18 4.34
CA ASN A 18 -10.42 6.89 4.63
C ASN A 18 -11.54 5.94 5.04
N ASN A 19 -11.67 4.83 4.32
CA ASN A 19 -12.71 3.83 4.57
C ASN A 19 -12.19 2.45 4.17
N PRO A 20 -11.34 1.82 4.99
CA PRO A 20 -10.74 0.52 4.64
C PRO A 20 -11.77 -0.57 4.33
N ASP A 21 -12.91 -0.58 5.01
CA ASP A 21 -13.95 -1.59 4.80
C ASP A 21 -14.63 -1.50 3.45
N TYR A 22 -14.46 -0.40 2.73
CA TYR A 22 -14.96 -0.29 1.36
C TYR A 22 -14.29 -1.30 0.42
N SER A 23 -13.22 -1.95 0.88
CA SER A 23 -12.57 -3.06 0.17
C SER A 23 -13.57 -4.16 -0.20
N ASN A 24 -14.61 -4.38 0.61
CA ASN A 24 -15.66 -5.36 0.34
C ASN A 24 -16.44 -5.06 -0.95
N GLN A 25 -16.49 -3.80 -1.37
CA GLN A 25 -17.19 -3.36 -2.58
C GLN A 25 -16.32 -3.46 -3.84
N LEU A 26 -15.00 -3.42 -3.68
CA LEU A 26 -14.07 -3.25 -4.80
C LEU A 26 -13.18 -4.46 -5.07
N MET A 27 -13.01 -5.35 -4.08
CA MET A 27 -12.10 -6.49 -4.18
C MET A 27 -12.87 -7.80 -4.25
N ALA A 28 -12.31 -8.75 -4.99
CA ALA A 28 -12.84 -10.11 -5.04
C ALA A 28 -12.73 -10.77 -3.66
N GLU A 29 -13.52 -11.79 -3.42
CA GLU A 29 -13.49 -12.54 -2.16
C GLU A 29 -12.11 -13.09 -1.84
N LYS A 30 -11.37 -13.49 -2.88
CA LYS A 30 -9.97 -13.94 -2.77
C LYS A 30 -9.13 -13.17 -3.77
N VAL A 31 -8.16 -12.43 -3.28
CA VAL A 31 -7.24 -11.62 -4.09
C VAL A 31 -5.84 -12.21 -3.96
N LEU A 32 -5.20 -12.48 -5.10
CA LEU A 32 -3.80 -12.88 -5.12
C LEU A 32 -2.92 -11.65 -5.05
N ALA A 33 -2.17 -11.52 -3.96
CA ALA A 33 -1.28 -10.39 -3.73
C ALA A 33 0.17 -10.84 -3.91
N HIS A 34 0.81 -10.41 -5.01
CA HIS A 34 2.18 -10.75 -5.33
C HIS A 34 3.12 -9.65 -4.84
N GLN A 35 3.99 -9.99 -3.91
CA GLN A 35 5.05 -9.09 -3.44
C GLN A 35 6.27 -9.33 -4.34
N ILE A 36 6.57 -8.35 -5.18
CA ILE A 36 7.69 -8.48 -6.13
C ILE A 36 8.98 -8.08 -5.42
N VAL A 37 9.65 -9.10 -4.91
CA VAL A 37 10.87 -8.99 -4.12
C VAL A 37 11.89 -9.91 -4.75
N SER A 38 13.04 -9.38 -5.19
CA SER A 38 14.00 -10.13 -6.02
C SER A 38 14.62 -11.33 -5.29
N GLU A 39 14.84 -11.24 -3.99
CA GLU A 39 15.44 -12.33 -3.22
C GLU A 39 14.47 -13.48 -2.97
N GLU A 40 13.17 -13.20 -2.91
CA GLU A 40 12.14 -14.22 -2.68
C GLU A 40 10.77 -13.65 -3.01
N GLU A 41 10.26 -13.93 -4.21
CA GLU A 41 8.92 -13.51 -4.59
C GLU A 41 7.89 -14.24 -3.73
N GLN A 42 6.95 -13.49 -3.16
CA GLN A 42 5.91 -14.02 -2.28
C GLN A 42 4.53 -13.72 -2.83
N THR A 43 3.65 -14.72 -2.75
CA THR A 43 2.24 -14.56 -3.10
C THR A 43 1.40 -14.88 -1.88
N VAL A 44 0.54 -13.92 -1.50
CA VAL A 44 -0.38 -14.07 -0.37
C VAL A 44 -1.81 -13.99 -0.92
N CYS A 45 -2.68 -14.88 -0.44
CA CYS A 45 -4.10 -14.79 -0.75
C CYS A 45 -4.76 -13.92 0.33
N ARG A 46 -5.43 -12.84 -0.08
CA ARG A 46 -6.07 -11.89 0.84
C ARG A 46 -7.56 -11.82 0.57
N THR A 47 -8.35 -11.78 1.64
CA THR A 47 -9.76 -11.39 1.55
C THR A 47 -9.86 -9.86 1.61
N PRO A 48 -10.99 -9.26 1.20
CA PRO A 48 -11.18 -7.82 1.41
C PRO A 48 -11.01 -7.39 2.88
N LYS A 49 -11.45 -8.24 3.81
CA LYS A 49 -11.27 -7.98 5.25
C LYS A 49 -9.79 -7.95 5.64
N ASP A 50 -9.00 -8.91 5.14
CA ASP A 50 -7.55 -8.94 5.40
C ASP A 50 -6.88 -7.67 4.90
N TYR A 51 -7.29 -7.19 3.72
CA TYR A 51 -6.73 -5.96 3.17
C TYR A 51 -7.09 -4.75 4.02
N ALA A 52 -8.35 -4.66 4.47
CA ALA A 52 -8.78 -3.58 5.35
C ALA A 52 -7.98 -3.56 6.65
N GLU A 53 -7.73 -4.74 7.23
CA GLU A 53 -6.92 -4.86 8.45
C GLU A 53 -5.47 -4.44 8.20
N HIS A 54 -4.92 -4.79 7.03
CA HIS A 54 -3.57 -4.38 6.62
C HIS A 54 -3.47 -2.85 6.54
N VAL A 55 -4.48 -2.19 5.97
CA VAL A 55 -4.51 -0.72 5.92
C VAL A 55 -4.59 -0.12 7.32
N ARG A 56 -5.38 -0.70 8.22
CA ARG A 56 -5.45 -0.23 9.61
C ARG A 56 -4.12 -0.36 10.33
N GLU A 57 -3.37 -1.43 10.08
CA GLU A 57 -2.02 -1.59 10.61
C GLU A 57 -1.09 -0.50 10.11
N MET A 58 -1.19 -0.15 8.82
CA MET A 58 -0.41 0.97 8.26
C MET A 58 -0.74 2.29 8.97
N ILE A 59 -2.01 2.52 9.28
CA ILE A 59 -2.43 3.73 10.00
C ILE A 59 -1.84 3.74 11.41
N GLU A 60 -1.78 2.60 12.08
CA GLU A 60 -1.17 2.50 13.41
C GLU A 60 0.32 2.84 13.38
N VAL A 61 1.04 2.39 12.34
CA VAL A 61 2.48 2.64 12.20
C VAL A 61 2.77 4.05 11.73
N TYR A 62 2.02 4.55 10.75
CA TYR A 62 2.32 5.78 10.02
C TYR A 62 1.32 6.92 10.26
N GLY A 63 0.29 6.70 11.07
CA GLY A 63 -0.73 7.71 11.34
C GLY A 63 -1.63 7.97 10.15
N ASN A 64 -2.24 9.15 10.12
CA ASN A 64 -3.06 9.61 8.98
C ASN A 64 -2.13 10.06 7.86
N PHE A 65 -1.57 9.09 7.14
CA PHE A 65 -0.62 9.37 6.07
C PHE A 65 -1.31 10.04 4.87
N SER A 66 -0.54 10.82 4.11
CA SER A 66 -1.00 11.35 2.83
C SER A 66 -0.63 10.38 1.71
N LEU A 67 -1.45 10.36 0.67
CA LEU A 67 -1.24 9.49 -0.49
C LEU A 67 -1.37 10.33 -1.76
N GLU A 68 -0.31 10.36 -2.56
CA GLU A 68 -0.27 11.09 -3.82
C GLU A 68 -0.07 10.10 -4.96
N ILE A 69 -1.02 10.05 -5.89
CA ILE A 69 -0.89 9.25 -7.10
C ILE A 69 -0.02 10.04 -8.09
N GLN A 70 1.11 9.45 -8.48
CA GLN A 70 2.06 10.09 -9.40
C GLN A 70 1.91 9.61 -10.83
N GLU A 71 1.43 8.38 -11.03
CA GLU A 71 1.20 7.81 -12.35
C GLU A 71 0.00 6.88 -12.29
N PHE A 72 -0.83 6.89 -13.33
CA PHE A 72 -2.03 6.06 -13.41
C PHE A 72 -2.28 5.71 -14.86
N LEU A 73 -2.09 4.44 -15.23
CA LEU A 73 -2.21 3.95 -16.60
C LEU A 73 -3.16 2.78 -16.67
N VAL A 74 -4.02 2.77 -17.67
CA VAL A 74 -5.01 1.70 -17.85
C VAL A 74 -4.76 1.02 -19.19
N GLN A 75 -4.71 -0.31 -19.16
CA GLN A 75 -4.66 -1.11 -20.39
C GLN A 75 -5.55 -2.34 -20.23
N GLY A 76 -6.71 -2.33 -20.90
CA GLY A 76 -7.68 -3.42 -20.80
C GLY A 76 -8.15 -3.61 -19.37
N SER A 77 -7.98 -4.81 -18.83
CA SER A 77 -8.39 -5.16 -17.48
C SER A 77 -7.32 -4.89 -16.43
N LYS A 78 -6.19 -4.30 -16.80
CA LYS A 78 -5.09 -4.01 -15.90
C LYS A 78 -4.90 -2.52 -15.72
N VAL A 79 -4.58 -2.11 -14.47
CA VAL A 79 -4.33 -0.72 -14.12
C VAL A 79 -3.00 -0.64 -13.39
N TYR A 80 -2.10 0.22 -13.87
CA TYR A 80 -0.83 0.52 -13.22
C TYR A 80 -0.96 1.81 -12.41
N VAL A 81 -0.49 1.78 -11.16
CA VAL A 81 -0.46 2.96 -10.30
C VAL A 81 0.90 3.07 -9.62
N ARG A 82 1.48 4.28 -9.62
CA ARG A 82 2.64 4.61 -8.80
C ARG A 82 2.23 5.73 -7.85
N TRP A 83 2.59 5.58 -6.58
CA TRP A 83 2.20 6.56 -5.56
C TRP A 83 3.32 6.86 -4.59
N LYS A 84 3.17 8.01 -3.93
CA LYS A 84 4.01 8.46 -2.83
C LYS A 84 3.14 8.56 -1.59
N GLN A 85 3.59 7.97 -0.50
CA GLN A 85 2.94 8.05 0.79
C GLN A 85 3.86 8.76 1.76
N VAL A 86 3.34 9.72 2.51
CA VAL A 86 4.08 10.38 3.59
C VAL A 86 3.33 10.18 4.89
N GLY A 87 3.98 9.53 5.83
CA GLY A 87 3.43 9.29 7.16
C GLY A 87 4.42 9.70 8.24
N THR A 88 4.09 9.36 9.48
CA THR A 88 4.91 9.65 10.65
C THR A 88 5.17 8.34 11.39
N HIS A 89 6.41 8.07 11.76
CA HIS A 89 6.77 6.82 12.44
C HIS A 89 6.25 6.84 13.89
N LEU A 90 5.11 6.20 14.14
CA LEU A 90 4.39 6.25 15.40
C LEU A 90 4.50 4.97 16.23
N ARG A 91 4.87 3.84 15.61
CA ARG A 91 4.98 2.54 16.26
C ARG A 91 6.25 1.82 15.85
N GLU A 92 6.71 0.92 16.73
CA GLU A 92 7.82 0.03 16.38
C GLU A 92 7.47 -0.79 15.14
N THR A 93 8.40 -0.84 14.20
CA THR A 93 8.28 -1.64 12.98
C THR A 93 9.66 -2.13 12.55
N ASP A 94 9.76 -3.40 12.17
CA ASP A 94 11.00 -4.04 11.70
C ASP A 94 12.18 -3.82 12.65
N GLY A 95 11.92 -3.80 13.96
CA GLY A 95 12.95 -3.58 14.98
C GLY A 95 13.31 -2.12 15.24
N TYR A 96 12.70 -1.18 14.52
CA TYR A 96 12.92 0.25 14.72
C TYR A 96 11.88 0.84 15.68
N GLN A 97 12.36 1.50 16.73
CA GLN A 97 11.48 2.21 17.66
C GLN A 97 10.92 3.47 17.02
N PRO A 98 9.70 3.89 17.38
CA PRO A 98 9.08 5.07 16.77
C PRO A 98 9.89 6.34 17.08
N THR A 99 10.13 7.15 16.06
CA THR A 99 10.86 8.40 16.18
C THR A 99 9.96 9.63 16.14
N GLY A 100 8.72 9.49 15.67
CA GLY A 100 7.83 10.62 15.44
C GLY A 100 8.22 11.45 14.22
N LEU A 101 9.17 10.97 13.40
CA LEU A 101 9.64 11.68 12.21
C LEU A 101 8.94 11.16 10.96
N PRO A 102 8.88 12.00 9.88
CA PRO A 102 8.24 11.58 8.64
C PRO A 102 8.95 10.40 7.97
N ILE A 103 8.16 9.54 7.34
CA ILE A 103 8.64 8.45 6.48
C ILE A 103 7.95 8.57 5.13
N VAL A 104 8.75 8.61 4.07
CA VAL A 104 8.27 8.65 2.70
C VAL A 104 8.36 7.25 2.10
N GLN A 105 7.24 6.76 1.60
CA GLN A 105 7.18 5.48 0.91
C GLN A 105 6.84 5.70 -0.56
N MET A 106 7.64 5.12 -1.45
CA MET A 106 7.36 5.07 -2.89
C MET A 106 7.01 3.63 -3.24
N ALA A 107 5.95 3.46 -4.01
CA ALA A 107 5.51 2.14 -4.45
C ALA A 107 4.81 2.21 -5.79
N SER A 108 4.73 1.06 -6.46
CA SER A 108 3.94 0.90 -7.67
C SER A 108 3.29 -0.48 -7.68
N ALA A 109 2.14 -0.59 -8.34
CA ALA A 109 1.46 -1.87 -8.46
C ALA A 109 0.69 -1.94 -9.78
N VAL A 110 0.50 -3.17 -10.25
CA VAL A 110 -0.44 -3.48 -11.32
C VAL A 110 -1.62 -4.21 -10.69
N TYR A 111 -2.83 -3.74 -10.96
CA TYR A 111 -4.07 -4.36 -10.49
C TYR A 111 -4.81 -4.99 -11.66
N ARG A 112 -5.24 -6.25 -11.50
CA ARG A 112 -6.07 -6.91 -12.49
C ARG A 112 -7.52 -6.91 -12.03
N ILE A 113 -8.41 -6.52 -12.94
CA ILE A 113 -9.85 -6.46 -12.69
C ILE A 113 -10.52 -7.63 -13.42
N GLU A 114 -11.29 -8.41 -12.68
CA GLU A 114 -12.13 -9.50 -13.20
C GLU A 114 -13.52 -9.38 -12.59
N ASP A 115 -14.55 -9.54 -13.41
CA ASP A 115 -15.94 -9.49 -12.94
C ASP A 115 -16.25 -8.25 -12.08
N GLY A 116 -15.68 -7.12 -12.46
CA GLY A 116 -15.91 -5.86 -11.78
C GLY A 116 -15.22 -5.72 -10.43
N LYS A 117 -14.23 -6.55 -10.13
CA LYS A 117 -13.52 -6.55 -8.84
C LYS A 117 -12.01 -6.65 -9.07
N ILE A 118 -11.24 -6.11 -8.12
CA ILE A 118 -9.80 -6.35 -8.07
C ILE A 118 -9.59 -7.81 -7.65
N SER A 119 -9.01 -8.63 -8.53
CA SER A 119 -8.79 -10.06 -8.29
C SER A 119 -7.35 -10.42 -8.00
N GLU A 120 -6.42 -9.58 -8.42
CA GLU A 120 -4.99 -9.88 -8.33
C GLU A 120 -4.20 -8.58 -8.43
N TYR A 121 -3.06 -8.50 -7.74
CA TYR A 121 -2.15 -7.38 -7.96
C TYR A 121 -0.70 -7.80 -7.72
N TRP A 122 0.20 -7.05 -8.36
CA TRP A 122 1.66 -7.19 -8.25
C TRP A 122 2.18 -5.86 -7.72
N ILE A 123 2.83 -5.87 -6.58
CA ILE A 123 3.29 -4.64 -5.92
C ILE A 123 4.81 -4.66 -5.72
N GLN A 124 5.44 -3.51 -6.00
CA GLN A 124 6.83 -3.24 -5.67
C GLN A 124 6.91 -2.02 -4.77
N ILE A 125 7.65 -2.16 -3.68
CA ILE A 125 7.84 -1.09 -2.71
C ILE A 125 9.33 -0.77 -2.65
N ASP A 126 9.69 0.50 -2.56
CA ASP A 126 11.07 0.92 -2.32
C ASP A 126 11.45 0.63 -0.86
N ARG A 127 11.75 -0.63 -0.57
CA ARG A 127 12.08 -1.10 0.78
C ARG A 127 13.40 -0.51 1.29
N SER A 128 14.39 -0.42 0.40
CA SER A 128 15.69 0.16 0.77
C SER A 128 15.56 1.61 1.17
N GLY A 129 14.75 2.39 0.45
CA GLY A 129 14.51 3.79 0.76
C GLY A 129 13.85 3.97 2.13
N ILE A 130 12.88 3.12 2.45
CA ILE A 130 12.22 3.15 3.76
C ILE A 130 13.22 2.80 4.86
N GLN A 131 13.99 1.73 4.69
CA GLN A 131 14.98 1.29 5.67
C GLN A 131 16.05 2.36 5.91
N ASN A 132 16.52 3.00 4.86
CA ASN A 132 17.50 4.09 4.97
C ASN A 132 16.95 5.25 5.79
N GLN A 133 15.66 5.57 5.64
CA GLN A 133 15.02 6.61 6.45
C GLN A 133 14.93 6.22 7.93
N PHE A 134 14.58 4.97 8.22
CA PHE A 134 14.57 4.48 9.60
C PHE A 134 15.95 4.57 10.23
N ASP A 135 17.00 4.16 9.51
CA ASP A 135 18.38 4.22 9.98
C ASP A 135 18.81 5.69 10.24
N PHE A 136 18.51 6.56 9.29
CA PHE A 136 18.84 7.99 9.42
C PHE A 136 18.12 8.62 10.61
N ASN A 137 16.82 8.37 10.74
CA ASN A 137 16.01 8.95 11.80
C ASN A 137 16.41 8.42 13.18
N LYS A 138 16.77 7.15 13.28
CA LYS A 138 17.28 6.54 14.50
C LYS A 138 18.53 7.28 15.00
N ASN A 139 19.44 7.58 14.08
CA ASN A 139 20.69 8.28 14.42
C ASN A 139 20.43 9.72 14.85
N LEU A 140 19.45 10.39 14.25
CA LEU A 140 19.07 11.74 14.68
C LEU A 140 18.59 11.77 16.13
N ASN A 141 17.78 10.77 16.53
CA ASN A 141 17.25 10.70 17.90
C ASN A 141 18.30 10.32 18.95
N ASN A 142 19.47 9.86 18.52
CA ASN A 142 20.57 9.46 19.42
C ASN A 142 21.62 10.58 19.62
N ILE A 143 21.38 11.77 19.09
CA ILE A 143 22.29 12.92 19.22
C ILE A 143 22.04 13.67 20.53
#